data_5d84f17a7034fc0b524a4f42595ca4e3
#
_entry.id   5d84f17a7034fc0b524a4f42595ca4e3
#
_cell.length_a   1.000
_cell.length_b   1.000
_cell.length_c   1.000
_cell.angle_alpha   90.00
_cell.angle_beta   90.00
_cell.angle_gamma   90.00
#
_symmetry.space_group_name_H-M   'P 1'
#
loop_
_entity.id
_entity.type
_entity.pdbx_description
1 polymer ?
#
loop_
_entity_poly.entity_id
_entity_poly.type
_entity_poly.pdbx_seq_one_letter_code
_entity_poly.pdbx_strand_id
1 'polypeptide(L)'
;MSIRVMVVDDHPIWREGVARDLAERGLDVVATAPDAPAAVRIATAVRPDVILMDLNLGVTSGVDAIAAIGQQSPDSRVLVLSASGEHADVLEAVKAGALGYLVKSAGVDELLEAIRRTADGVAVFTPGLAGLVLGEYRRLADTPRPADGAPAVPALTDRETEVLRLVAKGMTAKQIAAKLVVSHRTVESHVQNTLRKLQLHNRSQLVRYAIEQGLAD
;
A
#
# COMPACT_ATOMS: atom_id res chain seq x y z
N MET A 1 -29.81 4.06 0.55
CA MET A 1 -28.87 4.68 1.52
C MET A 1 -27.70 5.22 0.73
N SER A 2 -27.18 6.39 1.08
CA SER A 2 -25.95 6.93 0.44
C SER A 2 -24.73 6.16 0.98
N ILE A 3 -23.76 5.85 0.12
CA ILE A 3 -22.53 5.18 0.51
C ILE A 3 -21.69 6.18 1.32
N ARG A 4 -21.25 5.78 2.50
CA ARG A 4 -20.43 6.57 3.41
C ARG A 4 -18.96 6.38 3.08
N VAL A 5 -18.29 7.45 2.66
CA VAL A 5 -16.93 7.41 2.16
C VAL A 5 -15.99 8.21 3.07
N MET A 6 -14.82 7.69 3.33
CA MET A 6 -13.71 8.39 3.96
C MET A 6 -12.55 8.55 2.96
N VAL A 7 -11.93 9.73 2.91
CA VAL A 7 -10.78 10.00 2.02
C VAL A 7 -9.51 10.18 2.84
N VAL A 8 -8.47 9.39 2.53
CA VAL A 8 -7.18 9.41 3.22
C VAL A 8 -6.06 9.71 2.23
N ASP A 9 -5.41 10.85 2.39
CA ASP A 9 -4.32 11.31 1.54
C ASP A 9 -3.50 12.39 2.27
N ASP A 10 -2.18 12.38 2.15
CA ASP A 10 -1.31 13.37 2.79
C ASP A 10 -1.27 14.73 2.06
N HIS A 11 -1.77 14.79 0.80
CA HIS A 11 -1.85 16.01 0.01
C HIS A 11 -3.19 16.74 0.22
N PRO A 12 -3.23 17.88 0.93
CA PRO A 12 -4.49 18.53 1.29
C PRO A 12 -5.36 18.89 0.08
N ILE A 13 -4.77 19.46 -0.98
CA ILE A 13 -5.51 19.91 -2.17
C ILE A 13 -6.20 18.73 -2.85
N TRP A 14 -5.49 17.61 -2.97
CA TRP A 14 -6.03 16.40 -3.59
C TRP A 14 -7.13 15.78 -2.73
N ARG A 15 -6.88 15.62 -1.42
CA ARG A 15 -7.84 15.08 -0.45
C ARG A 15 -9.15 15.87 -0.42
N GLU A 16 -9.06 17.20 -0.33
CA GLU A 16 -10.23 18.08 -0.30
C GLU A 16 -10.94 18.13 -1.66
N GLY A 17 -10.20 18.13 -2.76
CA GLY A 17 -10.75 18.08 -4.11
C GLY A 17 -11.59 16.83 -4.34
N VAL A 18 -11.03 15.66 -4.05
CA VAL A 18 -11.75 14.38 -4.17
C VAL A 18 -12.96 14.34 -3.24
N ALA A 19 -12.82 14.77 -1.99
CA ALA A 19 -13.94 14.78 -1.04
C ALA A 19 -15.11 15.62 -1.56
N ARG A 20 -14.82 16.80 -2.13
CA ARG A 20 -15.83 17.69 -2.74
C ARG A 20 -16.49 17.04 -3.95
N ASP A 21 -15.69 16.53 -4.88
CA ASP A 21 -16.19 15.89 -6.11
C ASP A 21 -17.12 14.70 -5.80
N LEU A 22 -16.77 13.90 -4.79
CA LEU A 22 -17.58 12.77 -4.37
C LEU A 22 -18.91 13.22 -3.75
N ALA A 23 -18.88 14.26 -2.90
CA ALA A 23 -20.07 14.81 -2.27
C ALA A 23 -21.03 15.43 -3.31
N GLU A 24 -20.51 16.17 -4.30
CA GLU A 24 -21.29 16.75 -5.39
C GLU A 24 -21.98 15.66 -6.25
N ARG A 25 -21.44 14.44 -6.28
CA ARG A 25 -22.00 13.28 -6.99
C ARG A 25 -22.88 12.37 -6.12
N GLY A 26 -23.25 12.85 -4.93
CA GLY A 26 -24.24 12.20 -4.05
C GLY A 26 -23.69 11.11 -3.14
N LEU A 27 -22.37 11.00 -2.97
CA LEU A 27 -21.77 10.17 -1.94
C LEU A 27 -21.71 10.92 -0.59
N ASP A 28 -21.83 10.21 0.51
CA ASP A 28 -21.74 10.78 1.84
C ASP A 28 -20.28 10.74 2.32
N VAL A 29 -19.54 11.85 2.13
CA VAL A 29 -18.16 11.95 2.61
C VAL A 29 -18.17 12.25 4.11
N VAL A 30 -18.07 11.21 4.91
CA VAL A 30 -18.21 11.27 6.38
C VAL A 30 -16.95 11.74 7.10
N ALA A 31 -15.77 11.63 6.47
CA ALA A 31 -14.50 12.07 7.05
C ALA A 31 -13.38 12.16 6.02
N THR A 32 -12.32 12.89 6.40
CA THR A 32 -11.02 12.88 5.72
C THR A 32 -9.90 12.69 6.74
N ALA A 33 -8.74 12.14 6.32
CA ALA A 33 -7.56 12.01 7.17
C ALA A 33 -6.27 12.30 6.41
N PRO A 34 -5.27 12.95 7.04
CA PRO A 34 -4.01 13.29 6.39
C PRO A 34 -2.91 12.24 6.53
N ASP A 35 -3.08 11.26 7.42
CA ASP A 35 -2.05 10.27 7.77
C ASP A 35 -2.67 8.96 8.29
N ALA A 36 -1.86 7.92 8.41
CA ALA A 36 -2.29 6.60 8.84
C ALA A 36 -2.86 6.56 10.28
N PRO A 37 -2.24 7.18 11.30
CA PRO A 37 -2.81 7.21 12.65
C PRO A 37 -4.17 7.88 12.72
N ALA A 38 -4.36 9.01 12.02
CA ALA A 38 -5.66 9.68 11.93
C ALA A 38 -6.67 8.81 11.19
N ALA A 39 -6.27 8.13 10.10
CA ALA A 39 -7.13 7.25 9.33
C ALA A 39 -7.70 6.12 10.20
N VAL A 40 -6.85 5.40 10.94
CA VAL A 40 -7.28 4.30 11.81
C VAL A 40 -8.23 4.79 12.88
N ARG A 41 -7.88 5.86 13.60
CA ARG A 41 -8.69 6.44 14.67
C ARG A 41 -10.07 6.88 14.18
N ILE A 42 -10.10 7.58 13.03
CA ILE A 42 -11.35 8.13 12.48
C ILE A 42 -12.20 6.98 11.91
N ALA A 43 -11.64 6.04 11.16
CA ALA A 43 -12.36 4.90 10.61
C ALA A 43 -13.06 4.09 11.71
N THR A 44 -12.38 3.86 12.83
CA THR A 44 -12.95 3.15 13.99
C THR A 44 -14.13 3.90 14.59
N ALA A 45 -14.07 5.24 14.63
CA ALA A 45 -15.13 6.07 15.22
C ALA A 45 -16.35 6.23 14.30
N VAL A 46 -16.13 6.52 12.99
CA VAL A 46 -17.23 6.84 12.06
C VAL A 46 -17.71 5.66 11.23
N ARG A 47 -16.93 4.57 11.16
CA ARG A 47 -17.25 3.33 10.42
C ARG A 47 -17.79 3.62 9.01
N PRO A 48 -16.96 4.13 8.09
CA PRO A 48 -17.37 4.36 6.71
C PRO A 48 -17.58 3.02 5.99
N ASP A 49 -18.40 3.01 4.94
CA ASP A 49 -18.58 1.83 4.09
C ASP A 49 -17.34 1.60 3.23
N VAL A 50 -16.77 2.68 2.69
CA VAL A 50 -15.57 2.65 1.85
C VAL A 50 -14.55 3.68 2.31
N ILE A 51 -13.28 3.27 2.35
CA ILE A 51 -12.14 4.15 2.63
C ILE A 51 -11.29 4.23 1.36
N LEU A 52 -11.20 5.41 0.77
CA LEU A 52 -10.20 5.71 -0.25
C LEU A 52 -8.87 5.96 0.43
N MET A 53 -7.88 5.11 0.17
CA MET A 53 -6.61 5.12 0.87
C MET A 53 -5.43 5.37 -0.07
N ASP A 54 -4.71 6.47 0.12
CA ASP A 54 -3.38 6.57 -0.47
C ASP A 54 -2.38 5.68 0.30
N LEU A 55 -1.46 5.07 -0.41
CA LEU A 55 -0.38 4.29 0.22
C LEU A 55 0.75 5.18 0.73
N ASN A 56 0.93 6.34 0.11
CA ASN A 56 2.00 7.29 0.45
C ASN A 56 1.48 8.38 1.40
N LEU A 57 1.46 8.08 2.69
CA LEU A 57 0.99 9.00 3.74
C LEU A 57 2.14 9.68 4.50
N GLY A 58 3.14 10.16 3.77
CA GLY A 58 4.28 10.85 4.36
C GLY A 58 5.24 9.90 5.08
N VAL A 59 5.33 10.01 6.39
CA VAL A 59 6.22 9.21 7.23
C VAL A 59 5.59 7.84 7.58
N THR A 60 4.26 7.71 7.41
CA THR A 60 3.49 6.51 7.76
C THR A 60 3.08 5.74 6.51
N SER A 61 2.91 4.45 6.64
CA SER A 61 2.52 3.56 5.54
C SER A 61 1.00 3.40 5.48
N GLY A 62 0.41 3.64 4.31
CA GLY A 62 -0.98 3.31 4.05
C GLY A 62 -1.26 1.80 4.20
N VAL A 63 -0.29 0.95 3.89
CA VAL A 63 -0.40 -0.50 4.07
C VAL A 63 -0.60 -0.88 5.54
N ASP A 64 0.14 -0.23 6.46
CA ASP A 64 -0.03 -0.46 7.89
C ASP A 64 -1.39 0.02 8.38
N ALA A 65 -1.89 1.15 7.84
CA ALA A 65 -3.24 1.64 8.12
C ALA A 65 -4.30 0.65 7.65
N ILE A 66 -4.17 0.08 6.45
CA ILE A 66 -5.10 -0.92 5.91
C ILE A 66 -5.20 -2.13 6.86
N ALA A 67 -4.07 -2.68 7.29
CA ALA A 67 -4.05 -3.81 8.21
C ALA A 67 -4.70 -3.49 9.57
N ALA A 68 -4.43 -2.30 10.12
CA ALA A 68 -5.00 -1.85 11.39
C ALA A 68 -6.52 -1.59 11.27
N ILE A 69 -6.98 -0.99 10.17
CA ILE A 69 -8.40 -0.76 9.88
C ILE A 69 -9.14 -2.09 9.77
N GLY A 70 -8.58 -3.08 9.05
CA GLY A 70 -9.17 -4.41 8.93
C GLY A 70 -9.42 -5.10 10.28
N GLN A 71 -8.59 -4.80 11.29
CA GLN A 71 -8.76 -5.33 12.66
C GLN A 71 -9.78 -4.53 13.49
N GLN A 72 -9.81 -3.19 13.36
CA GLN A 72 -10.57 -2.30 14.24
C GLN A 72 -11.91 -1.86 13.65
N SER A 73 -12.08 -1.93 12.34
CA SER A 73 -13.29 -1.57 11.60
C SER A 73 -13.52 -2.56 10.43
N PRO A 74 -13.79 -3.85 10.72
CA PRO A 74 -13.82 -4.92 9.71
C PRO A 74 -14.92 -4.76 8.67
N ASP A 75 -15.95 -3.97 8.95
CA ASP A 75 -17.03 -3.67 8.01
C ASP A 75 -16.64 -2.61 6.97
N SER A 76 -15.61 -1.81 7.26
CA SER A 76 -15.10 -0.78 6.34
C SER A 76 -14.19 -1.42 5.28
N ARG A 77 -14.50 -1.19 4.02
CA ARG A 77 -13.74 -1.73 2.88
C ARG A 77 -12.75 -0.71 2.36
N VAL A 78 -11.51 -1.13 2.15
CA VAL A 78 -10.48 -0.22 1.66
C VAL A 78 -10.30 -0.37 0.15
N LEU A 79 -10.45 0.74 -0.57
CA LEU A 79 -10.09 0.92 -1.97
C LEU A 79 -8.84 1.79 -2.02
N VAL A 80 -7.73 1.23 -2.44
CA VAL A 80 -6.49 1.97 -2.60
C VAL A 80 -6.57 2.88 -3.83
N LEU A 81 -6.06 4.11 -3.66
CA LEU A 81 -5.97 5.09 -4.73
C LEU A 81 -4.56 5.67 -4.74
N SER A 82 -3.69 5.18 -5.62
CA SER A 82 -2.26 5.48 -5.63
C SER A 82 -1.79 6.10 -6.93
N ALA A 83 -0.76 6.93 -6.87
CA ALA A 83 -0.10 7.47 -8.07
C ALA A 83 0.70 6.38 -8.83
N SER A 84 1.05 5.28 -8.17
CA SER A 84 1.83 4.17 -8.72
C SER A 84 0.96 2.92 -8.92
N GLY A 85 1.16 2.23 -10.04
CA GLY A 85 0.64 0.87 -10.29
C GLY A 85 1.74 -0.19 -10.13
N GLU A 86 2.76 0.06 -9.32
CA GLU A 86 3.85 -0.91 -9.13
C GLU A 86 3.34 -2.20 -8.49
N HIS A 87 3.78 -3.34 -9.04
CA HIS A 87 3.34 -4.68 -8.65
C HIS A 87 3.49 -4.95 -7.15
N ALA A 88 4.58 -4.47 -6.55
CA ALA A 88 4.86 -4.67 -5.13
C ALA A 88 3.84 -3.96 -4.24
N ASP A 89 3.49 -2.71 -4.58
CA ASP A 89 2.53 -1.89 -3.82
C ASP A 89 1.13 -2.51 -3.85
N VAL A 90 0.72 -3.01 -5.04
CA VAL A 90 -0.58 -3.68 -5.21
C VAL A 90 -0.66 -4.93 -4.34
N LEU A 91 0.37 -5.78 -4.38
CA LEU A 91 0.39 -7.04 -3.63
C LEU A 91 0.46 -6.80 -2.12
N GLU A 92 1.24 -5.82 -1.65
CA GLU A 92 1.29 -5.46 -0.23
C GLU A 92 -0.05 -4.92 0.27
N ALA A 93 -0.71 -4.06 -0.49
CA ALA A 93 -2.03 -3.53 -0.14
C ALA A 93 -3.09 -4.64 -0.04
N VAL A 94 -3.13 -5.57 -1.01
CA VAL A 94 -4.07 -6.70 -1.00
C VAL A 94 -3.77 -7.65 0.17
N LYS A 95 -2.51 -7.97 0.45
CA LYS A 95 -2.11 -8.78 1.61
C LYS A 95 -2.50 -8.12 2.94
N ALA A 96 -2.50 -6.79 3.00
CA ALA A 96 -2.94 -6.03 4.16
C ALA A 96 -4.47 -5.99 4.33
N GLY A 97 -5.23 -6.39 3.30
CA GLY A 97 -6.69 -6.45 3.34
C GLY A 97 -7.41 -5.42 2.46
N ALA A 98 -6.71 -4.72 1.56
CA ALA A 98 -7.38 -3.88 0.58
C ALA A 98 -8.26 -4.72 -0.36
N LEU A 99 -9.49 -4.28 -0.58
CA LEU A 99 -10.43 -4.94 -1.47
C LEU A 99 -10.23 -4.52 -2.93
N GLY A 100 -9.65 -3.34 -3.17
CA GLY A 100 -9.41 -2.86 -4.51
C GLY A 100 -8.21 -1.93 -4.62
N TYR A 101 -7.80 -1.67 -5.87
CA TYR A 101 -6.66 -0.81 -6.20
C TYR A 101 -6.89 -0.08 -7.51
N LEU A 102 -6.93 1.24 -7.46
CA LEU A 102 -6.96 2.13 -8.61
C LEU A 102 -5.73 3.03 -8.66
N VAL A 103 -5.30 3.39 -9.85
CA VAL A 103 -4.32 4.46 -10.05
C VAL A 103 -5.02 5.82 -10.04
N LYS A 104 -4.38 6.84 -9.49
CA LYS A 104 -4.93 8.22 -9.40
C LYS A 104 -5.18 8.88 -10.76
N SER A 105 -4.68 8.28 -11.85
CA SER A 105 -4.99 8.70 -13.23
C SER A 105 -6.33 8.18 -13.75
N ALA A 106 -7.03 7.32 -12.98
CA ALA A 106 -8.39 6.88 -13.30
C ALA A 106 -9.35 8.08 -13.39
N GLY A 107 -10.29 8.01 -14.30
CA GLY A 107 -11.32 9.04 -14.43
C GLY A 107 -12.30 9.03 -13.26
N VAL A 108 -12.99 10.16 -13.06
CA VAL A 108 -13.94 10.32 -11.95
C VAL A 108 -15.07 9.28 -12.03
N ASP A 109 -15.57 8.96 -13.23
CA ASP A 109 -16.64 7.98 -13.39
C ASP A 109 -16.16 6.56 -13.04
N GLU A 110 -14.91 6.22 -13.36
CA GLU A 110 -14.28 4.96 -12.97
C GLU A 110 -14.12 4.88 -11.45
N LEU A 111 -13.72 5.97 -10.79
CA LEU A 111 -13.61 6.05 -9.34
C LEU A 111 -14.97 5.85 -8.66
N LEU A 112 -16.04 6.50 -9.16
CA LEU A 112 -17.39 6.35 -8.61
C LEU A 112 -17.91 4.92 -8.74
N GLU A 113 -17.70 4.30 -9.88
CA GLU A 113 -18.07 2.90 -10.11
C GLU A 113 -17.27 1.96 -9.19
N ALA A 114 -15.97 2.21 -9.03
CA ALA A 114 -15.12 1.46 -8.13
C ALA A 114 -15.58 1.58 -6.67
N ILE A 115 -15.96 2.77 -6.21
CA ILE A 115 -16.48 2.98 -4.85
C ILE A 115 -17.78 2.16 -4.64
N ARG A 116 -18.71 2.22 -5.60
CA ARG A 116 -19.98 1.46 -5.51
C ARG A 116 -19.73 -0.04 -5.42
N ARG A 117 -18.91 -0.56 -6.32
CA ARG A 117 -18.55 -1.99 -6.34
C ARG A 117 -17.81 -2.41 -5.06
N THR A 118 -16.90 -1.57 -4.57
CA THR A 118 -16.22 -1.83 -3.30
C THR A 118 -17.21 -1.84 -2.14
N ALA A 119 -18.18 -0.92 -2.12
CA ALA A 119 -19.24 -0.90 -1.11
C ALA A 119 -20.10 -2.18 -1.13
N ASP A 120 -20.27 -2.80 -2.30
CA ASP A 120 -20.97 -4.09 -2.46
C ASP A 120 -20.07 -5.30 -2.15
N GLY A 121 -18.80 -5.08 -1.78
CA GLY A 121 -17.84 -6.15 -1.47
C GLY A 121 -17.19 -6.77 -2.71
N VAL A 122 -17.29 -6.12 -3.88
CA VAL A 122 -16.69 -6.58 -5.12
C VAL A 122 -15.29 -6.00 -5.28
N ALA A 123 -14.31 -6.86 -5.49
CA ALA A 123 -12.92 -6.44 -5.73
C ALA A 123 -12.79 -5.65 -7.05
N VAL A 124 -12.08 -4.53 -6.99
CA VAL A 124 -11.88 -3.63 -8.14
C VAL A 124 -10.39 -3.34 -8.33
N PHE A 125 -9.91 -3.55 -9.55
CA PHE A 125 -8.52 -3.26 -9.90
C PHE A 125 -8.47 -2.52 -11.24
N THR A 126 -7.55 -1.56 -11.36
CA THR A 126 -7.20 -1.00 -12.67
C THR A 126 -6.86 -2.14 -13.64
N PRO A 127 -7.28 -2.07 -14.91
CA PRO A 127 -6.96 -3.08 -15.92
C PRO A 127 -5.49 -3.47 -15.92
N GLY A 128 -5.21 -4.78 -15.91
CA GLY A 128 -3.86 -5.35 -15.81
C GLY A 128 -3.41 -5.70 -14.39
N LEU A 129 -3.88 -5.03 -13.35
CA LEU A 129 -3.47 -5.32 -11.96
C LEU A 129 -4.14 -6.58 -11.39
N ALA A 130 -5.35 -6.91 -11.81
CA ALA A 130 -6.04 -8.13 -11.38
C ALA A 130 -5.26 -9.42 -11.73
N GLY A 131 -4.62 -9.45 -12.90
CA GLY A 131 -3.78 -10.57 -13.33
C GLY A 131 -2.58 -10.80 -12.41
N LEU A 132 -2.01 -9.74 -11.85
CA LEU A 132 -0.90 -9.80 -10.91
C LEU A 132 -1.31 -10.44 -9.59
N VAL A 133 -2.44 -10.01 -9.03
CA VAL A 133 -2.97 -10.54 -7.77
C VAL A 133 -3.28 -12.04 -7.92
N LEU A 134 -3.91 -12.44 -9.03
CA LEU A 134 -4.18 -13.84 -9.33
C LEU A 134 -2.92 -14.66 -9.54
N GLY A 135 -1.91 -14.11 -10.20
CA GLY A 135 -0.60 -14.75 -10.40
C GLY A 135 0.11 -15.03 -9.07
N GLU A 136 0.13 -14.04 -8.18
CA GLU A 136 0.73 -14.21 -6.86
C GLU A 136 -0.06 -15.18 -5.98
N TYR A 137 -1.39 -15.15 -6.05
CA TYR A 137 -2.22 -16.14 -5.34
C TYR A 137 -1.93 -17.56 -5.78
N ARG A 138 -1.78 -17.82 -7.10
CA ARG A 138 -1.39 -19.13 -7.64
C ARG A 138 0.00 -19.51 -7.15
N ARG A 139 0.97 -18.59 -7.19
CA ARG A 139 2.33 -18.84 -6.69
C ARG A 139 2.33 -19.23 -5.21
N LEU A 140 1.53 -18.58 -4.39
CA LEU A 140 1.39 -18.91 -2.95
C LEU A 140 0.69 -20.26 -2.73
N ALA A 141 -0.29 -20.61 -3.56
CA ALA A 141 -1.00 -21.89 -3.51
C ALA A 141 -0.10 -23.06 -3.95
N ASP A 142 0.79 -22.83 -4.91
CA ASP A 142 1.72 -23.83 -5.44
C ASP A 142 3.00 -23.98 -4.60
N THR A 143 3.25 -23.08 -3.64
CA THR A 143 4.41 -23.19 -2.75
C THR A 143 4.09 -24.22 -1.66
N PRO A 144 4.84 -25.32 -1.51
CA PRO A 144 4.65 -26.30 -0.44
C PRO A 144 4.73 -25.57 0.91
N ARG A 145 3.73 -25.77 1.78
CA ARG A 145 3.78 -25.26 3.16
C ARG A 145 5.07 -25.80 3.80
N PRO A 146 5.93 -24.96 4.38
CA PRO A 146 7.02 -25.48 5.20
C PRO A 146 6.41 -26.32 6.33
N ALA A 147 6.93 -27.52 6.51
CA ALA A 147 6.59 -28.37 7.64
C ALA A 147 6.87 -27.59 8.94
N ASP A 148 5.97 -27.74 9.91
CA ASP A 148 5.94 -27.07 11.20
C ASP A 148 7.31 -26.91 11.86
N GLY A 149 7.67 -25.67 12.26
CA GLY A 149 8.62 -25.44 13.34
C GLY A 149 9.80 -24.51 13.12
N ALA A 150 9.99 -23.88 11.96
CA ALA A 150 11.03 -22.85 11.82
C ALA A 150 10.42 -21.44 11.85
N PRO A 151 10.98 -20.47 12.61
CA PRO A 151 10.53 -19.09 12.55
C PRO A 151 10.74 -18.57 11.12
N ALA A 152 9.65 -18.24 10.45
CA ALA A 152 9.71 -17.67 9.11
C ALA A 152 10.41 -16.30 9.19
N VAL A 153 11.65 -16.23 8.71
CA VAL A 153 12.30 -14.95 8.43
C VAL A 153 11.46 -14.29 7.34
N PRO A 154 10.93 -13.09 7.54
CA PRO A 154 10.10 -12.43 6.53
C PRO A 154 10.88 -12.29 5.23
N ALA A 155 10.43 -12.95 4.16
CA ALA A 155 11.10 -12.89 2.88
C ALA A 155 10.99 -11.47 2.30
N LEU A 156 12.11 -10.91 1.89
CA LEU A 156 12.14 -9.65 1.15
C LEU A 156 11.52 -9.87 -0.23
N THR A 157 10.77 -8.88 -0.72
CA THR A 157 10.32 -8.87 -2.12
C THR A 157 11.51 -8.73 -3.07
N ASP A 158 11.34 -9.09 -4.34
CA ASP A 158 12.40 -8.91 -5.35
C ASP A 158 12.87 -7.46 -5.42
N ARG A 159 11.95 -6.50 -5.28
CA ARG A 159 12.25 -5.07 -5.29
C ARG A 159 13.01 -4.61 -4.05
N GLU A 160 12.63 -5.09 -2.88
CA GLU A 160 13.38 -4.82 -1.64
C GLU A 160 14.77 -5.43 -1.69
N THR A 161 14.91 -6.63 -2.24
CA THR A 161 16.20 -7.28 -2.46
C THR A 161 17.07 -6.51 -3.46
N GLU A 162 16.47 -6.02 -4.55
CA GLU A 162 17.17 -5.20 -5.54
C GLU A 162 17.65 -3.86 -4.93
N VAL A 163 16.78 -3.18 -4.19
CA VAL A 163 17.13 -1.95 -3.47
C VAL A 163 18.21 -2.23 -2.43
N LEU A 164 18.10 -3.34 -1.68
CA LEU A 164 19.07 -3.76 -0.68
C LEU A 164 20.46 -3.98 -1.30
N ARG A 165 20.56 -4.65 -2.45
CA ARG A 165 21.83 -4.82 -3.19
C ARG A 165 22.47 -3.49 -3.59
N LEU A 166 21.66 -2.54 -4.04
CA LEU A 166 22.15 -1.21 -4.44
C LEU A 166 22.57 -0.36 -3.23
N VAL A 167 21.86 -0.52 -2.10
CA VAL A 167 22.25 0.07 -0.81
C VAL A 167 23.59 -0.51 -0.32
N ALA A 168 23.80 -1.82 -0.46
CA ALA A 168 25.03 -2.50 -0.10
C ALA A 168 26.22 -2.01 -0.94
N LYS A 169 26.00 -1.68 -2.23
CA LYS A 169 27.00 -1.05 -3.12
C LYS A 169 27.27 0.43 -2.80
N GLY A 170 26.71 0.96 -1.71
CA GLY A 170 26.94 2.33 -1.25
C GLY A 170 26.17 3.41 -2.02
N MET A 171 25.22 3.04 -2.87
CA MET A 171 24.44 4.01 -3.65
C MET A 171 23.49 4.81 -2.76
N THR A 172 23.38 6.12 -3.00
CA THR A 172 22.38 6.98 -2.34
C THR A 172 20.96 6.68 -2.88
N ALA A 173 19.94 7.06 -2.12
CA ALA A 173 18.55 6.88 -2.57
C ALA A 173 18.26 7.60 -3.89
N LYS A 174 18.90 8.75 -4.17
CA LYS A 174 18.79 9.44 -5.46
C LYS A 174 19.41 8.65 -6.62
N GLN A 175 20.57 8.03 -6.40
CA GLN A 175 21.23 7.21 -7.41
C GLN A 175 20.45 5.93 -7.69
N ILE A 176 19.89 5.31 -6.64
CA ILE A 176 19.03 4.13 -6.76
C ILE A 176 17.76 4.49 -7.54
N ALA A 177 17.14 5.62 -7.21
CA ALA A 177 15.95 6.12 -7.89
C ALA A 177 16.17 6.32 -9.39
N ALA A 178 17.28 6.95 -9.75
CA ALA A 178 17.67 7.14 -11.16
C ALA A 178 17.91 5.81 -11.88
N LYS A 179 18.58 4.85 -11.21
CA LYS A 179 18.89 3.54 -11.79
C LYS A 179 17.66 2.67 -11.99
N LEU A 180 16.72 2.72 -11.06
CA LEU A 180 15.51 1.89 -11.05
C LEU A 180 14.30 2.57 -11.71
N VAL A 181 14.50 3.82 -12.21
CA VAL A 181 13.46 4.65 -12.85
C VAL A 181 12.22 4.83 -11.95
N VAL A 182 12.45 5.13 -10.69
CA VAL A 182 11.42 5.38 -9.69
C VAL A 182 11.65 6.70 -8.95
N SER A 183 10.71 7.15 -8.13
CA SER A 183 10.90 8.33 -7.31
C SER A 183 11.90 8.07 -6.16
N HIS A 184 12.60 9.11 -5.72
CA HIS A 184 13.45 9.05 -4.52
C HIS A 184 12.67 8.58 -3.30
N ARG A 185 11.42 9.01 -3.17
CA ARG A 185 10.51 8.65 -2.08
C ARG A 185 10.16 7.15 -2.11
N THR A 186 9.94 6.58 -3.29
CA THR A 186 9.71 5.14 -3.47
C THR A 186 10.90 4.32 -2.97
N VAL A 187 12.14 4.75 -3.27
CA VAL A 187 13.33 4.07 -2.76
C VAL A 187 13.43 4.16 -1.24
N GLU A 188 13.11 5.31 -0.65
CA GLU A 188 13.10 5.47 0.80
C GLU A 188 12.06 4.57 1.47
N SER A 189 10.88 4.45 0.88
CA SER A 189 9.85 3.53 1.35
C SER A 189 10.32 2.07 1.33
N HIS A 190 10.96 1.62 0.24
CA HIS A 190 11.53 0.27 0.17
C HIS A 190 12.61 0.05 1.22
N VAL A 191 13.49 1.03 1.46
CA VAL A 191 14.52 0.94 2.51
C VAL A 191 13.89 0.81 3.89
N GLN A 192 12.87 1.61 4.21
CA GLN A 192 12.18 1.54 5.49
C GLN A 192 11.44 0.21 5.68
N ASN A 193 10.76 -0.27 4.65
CA ASN A 193 10.09 -1.58 4.69
C ASN A 193 11.09 -2.72 4.90
N THR A 194 12.25 -2.67 4.23
CA THR A 194 13.31 -3.66 4.42
C THR A 194 13.88 -3.64 5.83
N LEU A 195 14.13 -2.44 6.38
CA LEU A 195 14.59 -2.28 7.78
C LEU A 195 13.60 -2.91 8.76
N ARG A 196 12.30 -2.64 8.58
CA ARG A 196 11.23 -3.18 9.41
C ARG A 196 11.13 -4.70 9.30
N LYS A 197 11.13 -5.25 8.07
CA LYS A 197 11.05 -6.71 7.84
C LYS A 197 12.23 -7.46 8.44
N LEU A 198 13.43 -6.89 8.37
CA LEU A 198 14.65 -7.46 8.93
C LEU A 198 14.89 -7.10 10.39
N GLN A 199 14.00 -6.32 11.02
CA GLN A 199 14.11 -5.81 12.39
C GLN A 199 15.42 -5.02 12.63
N LEU A 200 15.86 -4.27 11.61
CA LEU A 200 17.03 -3.44 11.62
C LEU A 200 16.65 -1.98 11.87
N HIS A 201 17.52 -1.22 12.55
CA HIS A 201 17.19 0.14 13.01
C HIS A 201 17.82 1.25 12.15
N ASN A 202 18.80 0.94 11.32
CA ASN A 202 19.48 1.94 10.49
C ASN A 202 20.12 1.35 9.25
N ARG A 203 20.47 2.25 8.32
CA ARG A 203 21.08 1.90 7.03
C ARG A 203 22.40 1.15 7.16
N SER A 204 23.21 1.44 8.19
CA SER A 204 24.50 0.75 8.39
C SER A 204 24.31 -0.72 8.74
N GLN A 205 23.27 -1.03 9.55
CA GLN A 205 22.89 -2.42 9.85
C GLN A 205 22.38 -3.13 8.59
N LEU A 206 21.64 -2.40 7.73
CA LEU A 206 21.14 -2.94 6.46
C LEU A 206 22.29 -3.31 5.51
N VAL A 207 23.31 -2.44 5.38
CA VAL A 207 24.51 -2.73 4.59
C VAL A 207 25.26 -3.95 5.14
N ARG A 208 25.45 -4.02 6.45
CA ARG A 208 26.11 -5.16 7.09
C ARG A 208 25.37 -6.46 6.84
N TYR A 209 24.06 -6.46 7.01
CA TYR A 209 23.20 -7.62 6.72
C TYR A 209 23.35 -8.08 5.27
N ALA A 210 23.35 -7.14 4.31
CA ALA A 210 23.45 -7.47 2.89
C ALA A 210 24.83 -8.11 2.56
N ILE A 211 25.90 -7.66 3.20
CA ILE A 211 27.25 -8.25 3.06
C ILE A 211 27.27 -9.67 3.67
N GLU A 212 26.72 -9.87 4.87
CA GLU A 212 26.63 -11.18 5.53
C GLU A 212 25.81 -12.20 4.74
N GLN A 213 24.81 -11.74 3.99
CA GLN A 213 23.98 -12.57 3.09
C GLN A 213 24.54 -12.73 1.67
N GLY A 214 25.74 -12.21 1.35
CA GLY A 214 26.35 -12.30 0.03
C GLY A 214 25.62 -11.49 -1.05
N LEU A 215 24.86 -10.46 -0.69
CA LEU A 215 24.09 -9.63 -1.61
C LEU A 215 24.87 -8.39 -2.14
N ALA A 216 26.10 -8.22 -1.72
CA ALA A 216 26.94 -7.05 -2.04
C ALA A 216 27.77 -7.19 -3.31
N ASP A 217 27.78 -8.35 -3.97
CA ASP A 217 28.54 -8.64 -5.19
C ASP A 217 27.92 -8.04 -6.47
#